data_4106a6b9f3824b85927e4547d6e72ed1
#
_entry.id   4106a6b9f3824b85927e4547d6e72ed1
#
_cell.length_a   1.000
_cell.length_b   1.000
_cell.length_c   1.000
_cell.angle_alpha   90.00
_cell.angle_beta   90.00
_cell.angle_gamma   90.00
#
_symmetry.space_group_name_H-M   'P 1'
#
loop_
_entity.id
_entity.type
_entity.pdbx_description
1 polymer ?
#
loop_
_entity_poly.entity_id
_entity_poly.type
_entity_poly.pdbx_seq_one_letter_code
_entity_poly.pdbx_strand_id
1 'polypeptide(L)'
;MRFFFLEWWISKRYLKPKGKERFFSIITLLSFFGISSGVTILIIVMSVMNGLRSELFDKIIGLNGHTLIYSTSDQGIKNSDEIYKKLQEIPEVENIIPILEAQVLVMGEDQSSGALLRGVSPKTLNSLEIITSNILSGDFENIKQGEAVIGSRLASSLGLYNGDNITLLSPRGINSPFGTIPRSLSFDVKGIFEIGMTDYDGSVVFLNIDDARQILNLGEVYGVIEVM
;
A
#
# COMPACT_ATOMS: atom_id res chain seq x y z
N MET A 1 38.41 -34.95 -2.36
CA MET A 1 37.51 -35.29 -3.47
C MET A 1 37.32 -36.79 -3.76
N ARG A 2 38.21 -37.67 -3.32
CA ARG A 2 38.09 -39.17 -3.62
C ARG A 2 37.08 -39.90 -2.74
N PHE A 3 36.73 -39.39 -1.56
CA PHE A 3 35.74 -40.03 -0.65
C PHE A 3 34.32 -40.00 -1.20
N PHE A 4 33.88 -38.91 -1.81
CA PHE A 4 32.54 -38.75 -2.38
C PHE A 4 32.22 -39.74 -3.53
N PHE A 5 33.22 -40.16 -4.29
CA PHE A 5 33.03 -41.09 -5.40
C PHE A 5 32.79 -42.51 -4.90
N LEU A 6 33.44 -42.92 -3.82
CA LEU A 6 33.31 -44.25 -3.23
C LEU A 6 31.95 -44.40 -2.54
N GLU A 7 31.52 -43.41 -1.80
CA GLU A 7 30.20 -43.37 -1.15
C GLU A 7 29.08 -43.39 -2.18
N TRP A 8 29.19 -42.61 -3.25
CA TRP A 8 28.22 -42.58 -4.34
C TRP A 8 28.15 -43.93 -5.08
N TRP A 9 29.29 -44.58 -5.31
CA TRP A 9 29.36 -45.90 -5.97
C TRP A 9 28.76 -46.99 -5.10
N ILE A 10 29.01 -47.00 -3.80
CA ILE A 10 28.43 -47.93 -2.84
C ILE A 10 26.92 -47.72 -2.75
N SER A 11 26.43 -46.49 -2.61
CA SER A 11 25.02 -46.15 -2.56
C SER A 11 24.27 -46.61 -3.79
N LYS A 12 24.85 -46.39 -4.99
CA LYS A 12 24.26 -46.86 -6.26
C LYS A 12 24.16 -48.37 -6.35
N ARG A 13 25.13 -49.08 -5.76
CA ARG A 13 25.14 -50.56 -5.73
C ARG A 13 24.08 -51.12 -4.78
N TYR A 14 23.84 -50.49 -3.65
CA TYR A 14 22.79 -50.86 -2.71
C TYR A 14 21.37 -50.53 -3.20
N LEU A 15 21.22 -49.52 -4.03
CA LEU A 15 19.94 -49.17 -4.66
C LEU A 15 19.54 -50.07 -5.82
N LYS A 16 20.47 -50.89 -6.38
CA LYS A 16 20.14 -51.85 -7.46
C LYS A 16 19.60 -53.14 -6.89
N PRO A 17 18.32 -53.50 -7.12
CA PRO A 17 17.74 -54.73 -6.59
C PRO A 17 18.40 -55.99 -7.20
N LYS A 18 18.95 -56.85 -6.36
CA LYS A 18 19.41 -58.18 -6.73
C LYS A 18 18.50 -59.24 -6.10
N GLY A 19 17.71 -59.94 -6.91
CA GLY A 19 16.98 -61.14 -6.50
C GLY A 19 15.86 -60.91 -5.46
N LYS A 20 15.86 -61.68 -4.34
CA LYS A 20 14.82 -61.70 -3.30
C LYS A 20 14.65 -60.36 -2.50
N GLU A 21 15.53 -59.38 -2.69
CA GLU A 21 15.55 -58.12 -1.93
C GLU A 21 14.77 -56.96 -2.61
N ARG A 22 13.94 -57.27 -3.62
CA ARG A 22 13.11 -56.23 -4.30
C ARG A 22 12.25 -55.40 -3.35
N PHE A 23 11.76 -56.01 -2.29
CA PHE A 23 10.89 -55.33 -1.33
C PHE A 23 11.61 -54.22 -0.58
N PHE A 24 12.83 -54.45 -0.13
CA PHE A 24 13.64 -53.44 0.56
C PHE A 24 14.02 -52.29 -0.38
N SER A 25 14.28 -52.57 -1.64
CA SER A 25 14.59 -51.53 -2.63
C SER A 25 13.39 -50.62 -2.92
N ILE A 26 12.17 -51.16 -2.92
CA ILE A 26 10.94 -50.40 -3.11
C ILE A 26 10.71 -49.44 -1.90
N ILE A 27 10.88 -49.94 -0.67
CA ILE A 27 10.73 -49.12 0.55
C ILE A 27 11.75 -48.00 0.55
N THR A 28 13.01 -48.28 0.22
CA THR A 28 14.07 -47.24 0.18
C THR A 28 13.78 -46.20 -0.90
N LEU A 29 13.29 -46.62 -2.07
CA LEU A 29 12.91 -45.71 -3.15
C LEU A 29 11.72 -44.83 -2.76
N LEU A 30 10.70 -45.41 -2.12
CA LEU A 30 9.53 -44.69 -1.64
C LEU A 30 9.92 -43.65 -0.57
N SER A 31 10.78 -44.05 0.38
CA SER A 31 11.30 -43.16 1.40
C SER A 31 12.11 -42.01 0.79
N PHE A 32 12.96 -42.30 -0.19
CA PHE A 32 13.74 -41.28 -0.89
C PHE A 32 12.83 -40.26 -1.60
N PHE A 33 11.83 -40.75 -2.36
CA PHE A 33 10.88 -39.85 -3.00
C PHE A 33 10.04 -39.07 -2.02
N GLY A 34 9.63 -39.68 -0.90
CA GLY A 34 8.88 -39.01 0.15
C GLY A 34 9.66 -37.85 0.79
N ILE A 35 10.90 -38.12 1.17
CA ILE A 35 11.78 -37.09 1.75
C ILE A 35 12.11 -36.00 0.72
N SER A 36 12.47 -36.41 -0.51
CA SER A 36 12.79 -35.49 -1.59
C SER A 36 11.60 -34.56 -1.92
N SER A 37 10.40 -35.13 -2.02
CA SER A 37 9.16 -34.37 -2.25
C SER A 37 8.89 -33.40 -1.10
N GLY A 38 9.04 -33.84 0.16
CA GLY A 38 8.85 -32.99 1.34
C GLY A 38 9.80 -31.78 1.36
N VAL A 39 11.08 -32.04 1.10
CA VAL A 39 12.09 -30.96 1.04
C VAL A 39 11.81 -30.02 -0.14
N THR A 40 11.44 -30.56 -1.30
CA THR A 40 11.11 -29.75 -2.48
C THR A 40 9.92 -28.82 -2.21
N ILE A 41 8.86 -29.35 -1.60
CA ILE A 41 7.68 -28.56 -1.24
C ILE A 41 8.06 -27.45 -0.26
N LEU A 42 8.87 -27.74 0.76
CA LEU A 42 9.36 -26.75 1.71
C LEU A 42 10.12 -25.62 1.01
N ILE A 43 11.03 -25.95 0.10
CA ILE A 43 11.81 -24.96 -0.65
C ILE A 43 10.90 -24.08 -1.50
N ILE A 44 9.94 -24.70 -2.21
CA ILE A 44 8.98 -23.96 -3.05
C ILE A 44 8.14 -23.01 -2.18
N VAL A 45 7.57 -23.48 -1.09
CA VAL A 45 6.74 -22.65 -0.20
C VAL A 45 7.53 -21.50 0.39
N MET A 46 8.76 -21.76 0.87
CA MET A 46 9.63 -20.69 1.39
C MET A 46 10.03 -19.68 0.32
N SER A 47 10.31 -20.14 -0.90
CA SER A 47 10.66 -19.24 -2.01
C SER A 47 9.48 -18.35 -2.40
N VAL A 48 8.29 -18.92 -2.54
CA VAL A 48 7.07 -18.16 -2.85
C VAL A 48 6.75 -17.17 -1.72
N MET A 49 6.84 -17.61 -0.45
CA MET A 49 6.57 -16.75 0.69
C MET A 49 7.56 -15.59 0.78
N ASN A 50 8.84 -15.83 0.53
CA ASN A 50 9.85 -14.77 0.52
C ASN A 50 9.62 -13.77 -0.61
N GLY A 51 9.27 -14.25 -1.82
CA GLY A 51 8.94 -13.38 -2.94
C GLY A 51 7.70 -12.53 -2.68
N LEU A 52 6.61 -13.13 -2.16
CA LEU A 52 5.39 -12.42 -1.80
C LEU A 52 5.63 -11.38 -0.71
N ARG A 53 6.42 -11.75 0.32
CA ARG A 53 6.76 -10.82 1.40
C ARG A 53 7.52 -9.61 0.87
N SER A 54 8.53 -9.79 0.03
CA SER A 54 9.29 -8.68 -0.58
C SER A 54 8.37 -7.76 -1.37
N GLU A 55 7.57 -8.31 -2.27
CA GLU A 55 6.62 -7.56 -3.11
C GLU A 55 5.62 -6.73 -2.27
N LEU A 56 5.06 -7.34 -1.20
CA LEU A 56 4.12 -6.63 -0.32
C LEU A 56 4.82 -5.53 0.48
N PHE A 57 6.02 -5.80 0.99
CA PHE A 57 6.79 -4.80 1.73
C PHE A 57 7.12 -3.58 0.86
N ASP A 58 7.60 -3.80 -0.35
CA ASP A 58 7.96 -2.72 -1.27
C ASP A 58 6.75 -1.84 -1.62
N LYS A 59 5.58 -2.45 -1.84
CA LYS A 59 4.34 -1.71 -2.09
C LYS A 59 3.83 -0.94 -0.88
N ILE A 60 3.84 -1.55 0.31
CA ILE A 60 3.36 -0.88 1.54
C ILE A 60 4.26 0.30 1.91
N ILE A 61 5.58 0.10 1.87
CA ILE A 61 6.55 1.15 2.21
C ILE A 61 6.56 2.26 1.15
N GLY A 62 6.36 1.91 -0.11
CA GLY A 62 6.28 2.90 -1.20
C GLY A 62 5.08 3.85 -1.11
N LEU A 63 4.02 3.49 -0.36
CA LEU A 63 2.82 4.30 -0.15
C LEU A 63 2.78 4.99 1.20
N ASN A 64 3.39 4.39 2.20
CA ASN A 64 3.40 4.89 3.57
C ASN A 64 4.85 5.06 4.01
N GLY A 65 5.12 6.07 4.82
CA GLY A 65 6.42 6.20 5.46
C GLY A 65 6.74 5.00 6.39
N HIS A 66 8.00 4.82 6.70
CA HIS A 66 8.46 3.80 7.65
C HIS A 66 7.94 4.05 9.07
N THR A 67 7.71 5.31 9.42
CA THR A 67 7.21 5.73 10.73
C THR A 67 6.15 6.80 10.56
N LEU A 68 5.05 6.65 11.32
CA LEU A 68 3.93 7.57 11.31
C LEU A 68 3.85 8.30 12.66
N ILE A 69 3.86 9.62 12.62
CA ILE A 69 3.71 10.48 13.80
C ILE A 69 2.31 11.07 13.79
N TYR A 70 1.50 10.68 14.76
CA TYR A 70 0.14 11.17 14.92
C TYR A 70 0.06 12.22 16.03
N SER A 71 -0.90 13.15 15.89
CA SER A 71 -1.28 14.02 16.99
C SER A 71 -2.06 13.24 18.03
N THR A 72 -1.75 13.45 19.31
CA THR A 72 -2.54 12.91 20.44
C THR A 72 -3.88 13.66 20.60
N SER A 73 -4.06 14.79 19.94
CA SER A 73 -5.28 15.59 19.99
C SER A 73 -6.02 15.57 18.65
N ASP A 74 -7.35 15.65 18.69
CA ASP A 74 -8.19 15.75 17.50
C ASP A 74 -7.97 17.02 16.67
N GLN A 75 -7.15 17.94 17.17
CA GLN A 75 -6.86 19.22 16.51
C GLN A 75 -5.69 19.15 15.52
N GLY A 76 -5.08 17.97 15.35
CA GLY A 76 -3.91 17.79 14.49
C GLY A 76 -2.60 18.32 15.09
N ILE A 77 -1.54 18.28 14.32
CA ILE A 77 -0.18 18.69 14.71
C ILE A 77 -0.04 20.19 14.42
N LYS A 78 0.00 21.01 15.47
CA LYS A 78 0.10 22.48 15.34
C LYS A 78 1.53 23.00 15.23
N ASN A 79 2.50 22.34 15.85
CA ASN A 79 3.92 22.76 15.89
C ASN A 79 4.76 21.94 14.93
N SER A 80 4.30 21.83 13.69
CA SER A 80 5.00 21.04 12.66
C SER A 80 6.46 21.47 12.48
N ASP A 81 6.77 22.77 12.55
CA ASP A 81 8.11 23.29 12.32
C ASP A 81 9.13 22.82 13.37
N GLU A 82 8.71 22.71 14.64
CA GLU A 82 9.57 22.19 15.70
C GLU A 82 9.82 20.70 15.55
N ILE A 83 8.77 19.95 15.17
CA ILE A 83 8.87 18.51 14.90
C ILE A 83 9.74 18.27 13.66
N TYR A 84 9.56 19.07 12.62
CA TYR A 84 10.38 19.02 11.40
C TYR A 84 11.87 19.21 11.72
N LYS A 85 12.22 20.23 12.49
CA LYS A 85 13.62 20.48 12.87
C LYS A 85 14.22 19.32 13.63
N LYS A 86 13.49 18.77 14.61
CA LYS A 86 13.95 17.61 15.39
C LYS A 86 14.12 16.36 14.52
N LEU A 87 13.25 16.13 13.54
CA LEU A 87 13.35 14.99 12.64
C LEU A 87 14.51 15.16 11.65
N GLN A 88 14.77 16.36 11.16
CA GLN A 88 15.90 16.64 10.28
C GLN A 88 17.27 16.49 10.95
N GLU A 89 17.33 16.54 12.29
CA GLU A 89 18.57 16.28 13.05
C GLU A 89 18.92 14.79 13.15
N ILE A 90 18.00 13.89 12.75
CA ILE A 90 18.17 12.44 12.79
C ILE A 90 18.79 11.99 11.46
N PRO A 91 20.01 11.43 11.46
CA PRO A 91 20.73 11.09 10.20
C PRO A 91 20.05 10.02 9.35
N GLU A 92 19.20 9.18 9.97
CA GLU A 92 18.46 8.09 9.32
C GLU A 92 17.17 8.56 8.63
N VAL A 93 16.77 9.83 8.79
CA VAL A 93 15.58 10.40 8.18
C VAL A 93 15.93 11.00 6.83
N GLU A 94 15.43 10.38 5.76
CA GLU A 94 15.63 10.85 4.40
C GLU A 94 14.54 11.83 3.94
N ASN A 95 13.28 11.53 4.26
CA ASN A 95 12.15 12.34 3.85
C ASN A 95 11.13 12.50 4.98
N ILE A 96 10.53 13.69 5.07
CA ILE A 96 9.48 14.01 6.03
C ILE A 96 8.27 14.52 5.23
N ILE A 97 7.18 13.78 5.29
CA ILE A 97 5.98 14.01 4.49
C ILE A 97 4.80 14.34 5.39
N PRO A 98 4.37 15.60 5.45
CA PRO A 98 3.16 15.98 6.17
C PRO A 98 1.93 15.66 5.35
N ILE A 99 0.98 14.95 5.96
CA ILE A 99 -0.25 14.48 5.32
C ILE A 99 -1.45 14.85 6.17
N LEU A 100 -2.57 15.11 5.50
CA LEU A 100 -3.90 15.14 6.11
C LEU A 100 -4.64 13.87 5.74
N GLU A 101 -4.98 13.06 6.72
CA GLU A 101 -5.79 11.87 6.51
C GLU A 101 -7.14 11.98 7.21
N ALA A 102 -8.19 11.57 6.51
CA ALA A 102 -9.52 11.44 7.09
C ALA A 102 -10.39 10.47 6.29
N GLN A 103 -11.32 9.83 6.98
CA GLN A 103 -12.36 9.06 6.30
C GLN A 103 -13.42 10.02 5.75
N VAL A 104 -13.79 9.81 4.50
CA VAL A 104 -14.81 10.58 3.78
C VAL A 104 -15.74 9.64 3.04
N LEU A 105 -16.92 10.13 2.70
CA LEU A 105 -17.82 9.48 1.75
C LEU A 105 -17.57 10.11 0.38
N VAL A 106 -17.29 9.29 -0.61
CA VAL A 106 -17.17 9.69 -2.02
C VAL A 106 -18.48 9.37 -2.71
N MET A 107 -19.04 10.34 -3.38
CA MET A 107 -20.29 10.20 -4.14
C MET A 107 -20.02 10.47 -5.62
N GLY A 108 -20.37 9.50 -6.47
CA GLY A 108 -20.56 9.67 -7.91
C GLY A 108 -22.00 10.06 -8.23
N GLU A 109 -22.41 9.85 -9.49
CA GLU A 109 -23.79 10.19 -9.91
C GLU A 109 -24.84 9.32 -9.19
N ASP A 110 -24.65 8.00 -9.17
CA ASP A 110 -25.64 7.04 -8.66
C ASP A 110 -25.18 6.22 -7.46
N GLN A 111 -23.87 6.25 -7.15
CA GLN A 111 -23.28 5.39 -6.12
C GLN A 111 -22.41 6.18 -5.16
N SER A 112 -22.21 5.62 -3.97
CA SER A 112 -21.32 6.19 -2.96
C SER A 112 -20.48 5.10 -2.31
N SER A 113 -19.26 5.45 -1.91
CA SER A 113 -18.32 4.57 -1.24
C SER A 113 -17.56 5.32 -0.15
N GLY A 114 -17.23 4.61 0.93
CA GLY A 114 -16.29 5.13 1.92
C GLY A 114 -14.88 5.15 1.36
N ALA A 115 -14.14 6.22 1.61
CA ALA A 115 -12.75 6.34 1.18
C ALA A 115 -11.87 7.03 2.23
N LEU A 116 -10.58 6.79 2.14
CA LEU A 116 -9.53 7.49 2.87
C LEU A 116 -9.04 8.66 2.02
N LEU A 117 -9.38 9.85 2.46
CA LEU A 117 -8.82 11.09 1.91
C LEU A 117 -7.37 11.24 2.38
N ARG A 118 -6.46 11.46 1.44
CA ARG A 118 -5.05 11.81 1.68
C ARG A 118 -4.76 13.18 1.05
N GLY A 119 -4.70 14.21 1.88
CA GLY A 119 -4.30 15.55 1.47
C GLY A 119 -2.78 15.66 1.49
N VAL A 120 -2.17 15.87 0.35
CA VAL A 120 -0.71 15.94 0.18
C VAL A 120 -0.32 17.19 -0.59
N SER A 121 0.93 17.65 -0.41
CA SER A 121 1.44 18.71 -1.28
C SER A 121 1.69 18.19 -2.69
N PRO A 122 1.57 19.02 -3.74
CA PRO A 122 1.88 18.59 -5.11
C PRO A 122 3.30 18.03 -5.27
N LYS A 123 4.27 18.57 -4.54
CA LYS A 123 5.65 18.05 -4.53
C LYS A 123 5.73 16.65 -3.95
N THR A 124 5.04 16.42 -2.86
CA THR A 124 4.96 15.11 -2.20
C THR A 124 4.30 14.08 -3.09
N LEU A 125 3.20 14.44 -3.74
CA LEU A 125 2.49 13.54 -4.63
C LEU A 125 3.38 13.09 -5.80
N ASN A 126 4.12 14.01 -6.40
CA ASN A 126 5.05 13.71 -7.48
C ASN A 126 6.25 12.86 -7.02
N SER A 127 6.60 12.87 -5.74
CA SER A 127 7.67 12.03 -5.18
C SER A 127 7.21 10.61 -4.84
N LEU A 128 5.91 10.32 -4.85
CA LEU A 128 5.38 8.98 -4.66
C LEU A 128 5.50 8.17 -5.95
N GLU A 129 6.69 7.63 -6.22
CA GLU A 129 7.00 6.88 -7.44
C GLU A 129 6.02 5.73 -7.69
N ILE A 130 5.55 5.07 -6.63
CA ILE A 130 4.61 3.95 -6.75
C ILE A 130 3.26 4.39 -7.35
N ILE A 131 2.86 5.64 -7.16
CA ILE A 131 1.63 6.17 -7.73
C ILE A 131 1.90 6.74 -9.12
N THR A 132 2.94 7.57 -9.27
CA THR A 132 3.27 8.21 -10.54
C THR A 132 3.61 7.22 -11.65
N SER A 133 4.22 6.08 -11.29
CA SER A 133 4.54 5.00 -12.22
C SER A 133 3.35 4.11 -12.60
N ASN A 134 2.24 4.18 -11.86
CA ASN A 134 1.08 3.29 -12.01
C ASN A 134 -0.21 4.07 -12.31
N ILE A 135 -0.14 5.06 -13.19
CA ILE A 135 -1.30 5.82 -13.66
C ILE A 135 -1.95 5.07 -14.81
N LEU A 136 -3.24 4.80 -14.69
CA LEU A 136 -4.04 4.19 -15.74
C LEU A 136 -4.60 5.24 -16.70
N SER A 137 -5.04 6.37 -16.19
CA SER A 137 -5.70 7.42 -16.97
C SER A 137 -5.48 8.77 -16.33
N GLY A 138 -5.38 9.81 -17.17
CA GLY A 138 -5.22 11.18 -16.73
C GLY A 138 -3.77 11.62 -16.58
N ASP A 139 -3.59 12.77 -15.96
CA ASP A 139 -2.30 13.38 -15.68
C ASP A 139 -2.19 13.65 -14.17
N PHE A 140 -1.07 13.28 -13.62
CA PHE A 140 -0.81 13.34 -12.18
C PHE A 140 0.11 14.50 -11.81
N GLU A 141 0.81 15.05 -12.79
CA GLU A 141 1.73 16.14 -12.54
C GLU A 141 0.94 17.42 -12.18
N ASN A 142 1.25 17.96 -11.00
CA ASN A 142 0.69 19.22 -10.51
C ASN A 142 -0.83 19.20 -10.26
N ILE A 143 -1.29 18.31 -9.39
CA ILE A 143 -2.68 18.36 -8.90
C ILE A 143 -3.00 19.76 -8.37
N LYS A 144 -3.95 20.44 -9.00
CA LYS A 144 -4.39 21.79 -8.63
C LYS A 144 -5.49 21.71 -7.60
N GLN A 145 -5.85 22.86 -7.05
CA GLN A 145 -7.07 22.97 -6.24
C GLN A 145 -8.30 22.61 -7.07
N GLY A 146 -9.22 21.86 -6.49
CA GLY A 146 -10.42 21.37 -7.15
C GLY A 146 -10.23 20.08 -7.94
N GLU A 147 -9.02 19.49 -7.97
CA GLU A 147 -8.72 18.24 -8.66
C GLU A 147 -8.50 17.10 -7.67
N ALA A 148 -8.92 15.88 -8.03
CA ALA A 148 -8.77 14.67 -7.24
C ALA A 148 -8.12 13.56 -8.06
N VAL A 149 -7.37 12.69 -7.37
CA VAL A 149 -6.82 11.46 -7.94
C VAL A 149 -7.35 10.29 -7.15
N ILE A 150 -7.92 9.31 -7.83
CA ILE A 150 -8.65 8.19 -7.21
C ILE A 150 -8.11 6.85 -7.67
N GLY A 151 -8.26 5.82 -6.83
CA GLY A 151 -7.89 4.46 -7.19
C GLY A 151 -8.85 3.85 -8.23
N SER A 152 -8.33 2.94 -9.05
CA SER A 152 -9.05 2.33 -10.19
C SER A 152 -10.31 1.57 -9.77
N ARG A 153 -10.25 0.85 -8.65
CA ARG A 153 -11.41 0.11 -8.13
C ARG A 153 -12.47 1.03 -7.56
N LEU A 154 -12.06 2.14 -6.92
CA LEU A 154 -12.98 3.17 -6.46
C LEU A 154 -13.69 3.83 -7.65
N ALA A 155 -12.92 4.24 -8.68
CA ALA A 155 -13.46 4.77 -9.92
C ALA A 155 -14.47 3.81 -10.55
N SER A 156 -14.11 2.53 -10.70
CA SER A 156 -14.99 1.50 -11.27
C SER A 156 -16.25 1.27 -10.43
N SER A 157 -16.14 1.29 -9.10
CA SER A 157 -17.30 1.10 -8.20
C SER A 157 -18.29 2.26 -8.26
N LEU A 158 -17.82 3.46 -8.59
CA LEU A 158 -18.64 4.67 -8.70
C LEU A 158 -19.03 5.00 -10.15
N GLY A 159 -18.55 4.22 -11.13
CA GLY A 159 -18.79 4.46 -12.56
C GLY A 159 -18.09 5.72 -13.10
N LEU A 160 -16.95 6.09 -12.53
CA LEU A 160 -16.24 7.34 -12.82
C LEU A 160 -15.08 7.13 -13.79
N TYR A 161 -14.87 8.13 -14.62
CA TYR A 161 -13.75 8.23 -15.57
C TYR A 161 -12.94 9.52 -15.33
N ASN A 162 -11.80 9.59 -15.96
CA ASN A 162 -11.00 10.82 -15.95
C ASN A 162 -11.78 11.99 -16.58
N GLY A 163 -11.86 13.10 -15.86
CA GLY A 163 -12.64 14.29 -16.23
C GLY A 163 -14.04 14.34 -15.62
N ASP A 164 -14.52 13.27 -15.00
CA ASP A 164 -15.80 13.29 -14.27
C ASP A 164 -15.68 14.06 -12.96
N ASN A 165 -16.83 14.41 -12.39
CA ASN A 165 -16.92 15.13 -11.13
C ASN A 165 -17.30 14.19 -9.98
N ILE A 166 -16.61 14.30 -8.84
CA ILE A 166 -16.93 13.58 -7.62
C ILE A 166 -17.27 14.55 -6.50
N THR A 167 -18.14 14.14 -5.60
CA THR A 167 -18.44 14.90 -4.39
C THR A 167 -17.93 14.14 -3.17
N LEU A 168 -17.06 14.79 -2.39
CA LEU A 168 -16.57 14.28 -1.12
C LEU A 168 -17.37 14.88 0.03
N LEU A 169 -17.79 14.02 0.95
CA LEU A 169 -18.54 14.41 2.14
C LEU A 169 -17.74 14.03 3.38
N SER A 170 -17.36 15.03 4.15
CA SER A 170 -16.67 14.85 5.43
C SER A 170 -17.65 14.77 6.60
N PRO A 171 -17.55 13.75 7.46
CA PRO A 171 -18.33 13.70 8.69
C PRO A 171 -17.90 14.76 9.70
N ARG A 172 -16.68 15.29 9.58
CA ARG A 172 -16.23 16.46 10.34
C ARG A 172 -16.82 17.73 9.75
N GLY A 173 -18.06 18.00 10.12
CA GLY A 173 -18.81 19.15 9.63
C GLY A 173 -18.67 20.39 10.49
N ILE A 174 -19.55 21.34 10.24
CA ILE A 174 -19.69 22.57 11.03
C ILE A 174 -20.68 22.30 12.16
N ASN A 175 -20.29 22.60 13.39
CA ASN A 175 -21.19 22.54 14.53
C ASN A 175 -22.25 23.64 14.44
N SER A 176 -23.52 23.24 14.35
CA SER A 176 -24.65 24.14 14.37
C SER A 176 -25.49 23.90 15.63
N PRO A 177 -26.35 24.85 16.05
CA PRO A 177 -27.29 24.64 17.16
C PRO A 177 -28.22 23.42 16.99
N PHE A 178 -28.35 22.91 15.77
CA PHE A 178 -29.21 21.77 15.42
C PHE A 178 -28.43 20.48 15.20
N GLY A 179 -27.11 20.47 15.46
CA GLY A 179 -26.22 19.32 15.25
C GLY A 179 -25.08 19.60 14.27
N THR A 180 -24.27 18.60 14.01
CA THR A 180 -23.14 18.71 13.07
C THR A 180 -23.65 18.57 11.63
N ILE A 181 -23.44 19.60 10.80
CA ILE A 181 -23.77 19.58 9.37
C ILE A 181 -22.55 19.07 8.61
N PRO A 182 -22.61 17.92 7.92
CA PRO A 182 -21.49 17.44 7.11
C PRO A 182 -21.08 18.46 6.05
N ARG A 183 -19.78 18.53 5.77
CA ARG A 183 -19.26 19.41 4.73
C ARG A 183 -19.07 18.61 3.44
N SER A 184 -19.56 19.13 2.33
CA SER A 184 -19.37 18.52 1.01
C SER A 184 -18.68 19.50 0.06
N LEU A 185 -17.76 18.97 -0.73
CA LEU A 185 -17.07 19.70 -1.81
C LEU A 185 -16.97 18.78 -3.01
N SER A 186 -17.03 19.38 -4.20
CA SER A 186 -16.91 18.65 -5.48
C SER A 186 -15.52 18.88 -6.08
N PHE A 187 -14.99 17.84 -6.72
CA PHE A 187 -13.66 17.79 -7.32
C PHE A 187 -13.72 17.11 -8.68
N ASP A 188 -12.90 17.56 -9.60
CA ASP A 188 -12.73 16.93 -10.90
C ASP A 188 -11.73 15.78 -10.81
N VAL A 189 -12.07 14.62 -11.34
CA VAL A 189 -11.18 13.45 -11.39
C VAL A 189 -10.08 13.73 -12.41
N LYS A 190 -8.88 14.08 -11.93
CA LYS A 190 -7.72 14.40 -12.77
C LYS A 190 -6.93 13.19 -13.20
N GLY A 191 -6.95 12.13 -12.37
CA GLY A 191 -6.24 10.91 -12.65
C GLY A 191 -6.77 9.71 -11.90
N ILE A 192 -6.53 8.53 -12.48
CA ILE A 192 -6.89 7.23 -11.90
C ILE A 192 -5.62 6.39 -11.84
N PHE A 193 -5.29 5.87 -10.65
CA PHE A 193 -4.11 5.04 -10.42
C PHE A 193 -4.49 3.58 -10.10
N GLU A 194 -3.56 2.65 -10.36
CA GLU A 194 -3.70 1.24 -10.00
C GLU A 194 -2.36 0.65 -9.56
N ILE A 195 -2.19 0.39 -8.28
CA ILE A 195 -0.97 -0.18 -7.72
C ILE A 195 -1.08 -1.70 -7.49
N GLY A 196 -2.25 -2.28 -7.75
CA GLY A 196 -2.54 -3.69 -7.57
C GLY A 196 -2.78 -4.08 -6.11
N MET A 197 -3.07 -3.13 -5.23
CA MET A 197 -3.50 -3.36 -3.85
C MET A 197 -4.96 -2.98 -3.70
N THR A 198 -5.83 -3.98 -3.44
CA THR A 198 -7.27 -3.82 -3.39
C THR A 198 -7.73 -2.70 -2.47
N ASP A 199 -7.10 -2.59 -1.29
CA ASP A 199 -7.48 -1.61 -0.28
C ASP A 199 -7.15 -0.18 -0.72
N TYR A 200 -6.02 0.05 -1.37
CA TYR A 200 -5.63 1.36 -1.88
C TYR A 200 -6.38 1.72 -3.16
N ASP A 201 -6.42 0.80 -4.12
CA ASP A 201 -7.14 1.01 -5.38
C ASP A 201 -8.64 1.19 -5.18
N GLY A 202 -9.19 0.62 -4.09
CA GLY A 202 -10.63 0.65 -3.77
C GLY A 202 -11.07 1.75 -2.83
N SER A 203 -10.16 2.41 -2.11
CA SER A 203 -10.58 3.31 -1.02
C SER A 203 -9.75 4.57 -0.85
N VAL A 204 -8.76 4.87 -1.68
CA VAL A 204 -7.92 6.07 -1.50
C VAL A 204 -8.26 7.16 -2.52
N VAL A 205 -8.35 8.38 -2.00
CA VAL A 205 -8.51 9.63 -2.76
C VAL A 205 -7.41 10.59 -2.36
N PHE A 206 -6.62 11.03 -3.32
CA PHE A 206 -5.62 12.09 -3.12
C PHE A 206 -6.20 13.44 -3.52
N LEU A 207 -5.99 14.43 -2.66
CA LEU A 207 -6.28 15.83 -2.93
C LEU A 207 -5.05 16.70 -2.66
N ASN A 208 -5.09 17.91 -3.20
CA ASN A 208 -4.20 18.96 -2.73
C ASN A 208 -4.44 19.21 -1.24
N ILE A 209 -3.38 19.43 -0.48
CA ILE A 209 -3.46 19.61 0.98
C ILE A 209 -4.38 20.76 1.39
N ASP A 210 -4.46 21.82 0.59
CA ASP A 210 -5.32 22.97 0.88
C ASP A 210 -6.81 22.63 0.73
N ASP A 211 -7.14 21.81 -0.27
CA ASP A 211 -8.50 21.27 -0.46
C ASP A 211 -8.87 20.31 0.68
N ALA A 212 -7.92 19.48 1.11
CA ALA A 212 -8.11 18.61 2.26
C ALA A 212 -8.34 19.40 3.55
N ARG A 213 -7.61 20.49 3.76
CA ARG A 213 -7.86 21.43 4.87
C ARG A 213 -9.25 22.04 4.80
N GLN A 214 -9.66 22.42 3.60
CA GLN A 214 -10.96 23.03 3.37
C GLN A 214 -12.09 22.07 3.67
N ILE A 215 -12.09 20.84 3.18
CA ILE A 215 -13.16 19.87 3.41
C ILE A 215 -13.21 19.39 4.85
N LEU A 216 -12.05 19.26 5.51
CA LEU A 216 -11.95 18.82 6.90
C LEU A 216 -12.19 19.96 7.91
N ASN A 217 -12.36 21.19 7.44
CA ASN A 217 -12.49 22.39 8.26
C ASN A 217 -11.33 22.54 9.27
N LEU A 218 -10.12 22.28 8.81
CA LEU A 218 -8.89 22.38 9.59
C LEU A 218 -8.11 23.63 9.17
N GLY A 219 -7.44 24.25 10.14
CA GLY A 219 -6.47 25.31 9.86
C GLY A 219 -5.15 24.77 9.29
N GLU A 220 -4.08 25.54 9.45
CA GLU A 220 -2.72 25.12 9.08
C GLU A 220 -2.17 24.06 10.06
N VAL A 221 -2.74 22.86 9.99
CA VAL A 221 -2.35 21.71 10.81
C VAL A 221 -2.15 20.50 9.89
N TYR A 222 -1.39 19.54 10.37
CA TYR A 222 -1.23 18.23 9.71
C TYR A 222 -1.85 17.14 10.57
N GLY A 223 -2.42 16.12 9.95
CA GLY A 223 -2.99 14.97 10.66
C GLY A 223 -1.91 13.96 11.05
N VAL A 224 -1.00 13.71 10.13
CA VAL A 224 0.06 12.71 10.22
C VAL A 224 1.33 13.28 9.60
N ILE A 225 2.47 12.95 10.16
CA ILE A 225 3.77 13.16 9.53
C ILE A 225 4.36 11.78 9.26
N GLU A 226 4.56 11.47 7.99
CA GLU A 226 5.25 10.26 7.55
C GLU A 226 6.74 10.53 7.47
N VAL A 227 7.54 9.58 7.95
CA VAL A 227 9.00 9.64 7.96
C VAL A 227 9.54 8.45 7.18
N MET A 228 10.40 8.73 6.22
CA MET A 228 11.11 7.74 5.40
C MET A 228 12.60 7.79 5.69
#